data_1db449be370c221219517d8f1135f09b
#
_entry.id   1db449be370c221219517d8f1135f09b
#
_cell.length_a   1.000
_cell.length_b   1.000
_cell.length_c   1.000
_cell.angle_alpha   90.00
_cell.angle_beta   90.00
_cell.angle_gamma   90.00
#
_symmetry.space_group_name_H-M   'P 1'
#
loop_
_entity.id
_entity.type
_entity.pdbx_description
1 polymer ?
#
loop_
_entity_poly.entity_id
_entity_poly.type
_entity_poly.pdbx_seq_one_letter_code
_entity_poly.pdbx_strand_id
1 'polypeptide(L)'
;MIGGGRSFQIPDAYDSAWEVSVGETAKVYAWTDDEKKVPLIWENSYGKGKFVVDNFGLCEKATRGFFAASYSLLTDVMVYPVLNGSVFYLDDFPSPVPSGDGTYIKRDYGLSIKEFYTNIWWPDMLELAEEHGVKYTGVIIDNYEDDVSGDVVEQEDVQRFQYFGNMLLHQGGELGYHGYNHQPLSLSNVDYANILPYKTWESYDAMKKAMTELIRFGKDMFPGTELSVYVPPSNVLSDEGREMIVKEFPEIRTIASNYFVGDMAYTQAVSYTHLTLPTKLE
;
A
#
# COMPACT_ATOMS: atom_id res chain seq x y z
N MET A 1 15.70 18.60 -17.49
CA MET A 1 15.39 17.78 -16.30
C MET A 1 13.94 17.31 -16.41
N ILE A 2 13.69 16.08 -16.04
CA ILE A 2 12.32 15.52 -15.99
C ILE A 2 11.52 16.28 -14.93
N GLY A 3 10.25 16.57 -15.20
CA GLY A 3 9.36 17.31 -14.29
C GLY A 3 9.55 18.84 -14.27
N GLY A 4 10.36 19.40 -15.18
CA GLY A 4 10.60 20.84 -15.25
C GLY A 4 9.33 21.68 -15.41
N GLY A 5 9.36 22.91 -14.87
CA GLY A 5 8.25 23.87 -14.95
C GLY A 5 7.13 23.62 -13.93
N ARG A 6 7.35 22.81 -12.90
CA ARG A 6 6.39 22.54 -11.83
C ARG A 6 6.95 22.94 -10.47
N SER A 7 6.07 23.38 -9.59
CA SER A 7 6.35 23.54 -8.16
C SER A 7 5.81 22.32 -7.40
N PHE A 8 6.56 21.86 -6.39
CA PHE A 8 6.20 20.75 -5.53
C PHE A 8 6.21 21.25 -4.09
N GLN A 9 5.15 20.98 -3.37
CA GLN A 9 5.12 21.23 -1.94
C GLN A 9 5.81 20.09 -1.22
N ILE A 10 6.81 20.41 -0.39
CA ILE A 10 7.44 19.47 0.52
C ILE A 10 6.74 19.63 1.87
N PRO A 11 5.99 18.64 2.33
CA PRO A 11 5.14 18.78 3.52
C PRO A 11 5.93 18.77 4.83
N ASP A 12 7.18 18.28 4.81
CA ASP A 12 7.99 18.14 6.00
C ASP A 12 9.06 19.23 6.09
N ALA A 13 8.98 20.03 7.17
CA ALA A 13 9.90 21.14 7.43
C ALA A 13 11.30 20.70 7.91
N TYR A 14 11.53 19.40 8.12
CA TYR A 14 12.84 18.88 8.54
C TYR A 14 13.82 18.68 7.37
N ASP A 15 13.31 18.69 6.16
CA ASP A 15 14.15 18.63 4.97
C ASP A 15 14.86 19.96 4.75
N SER A 16 16.18 19.92 4.69
CA SER A 16 17.04 21.08 4.63
C SER A 16 17.89 21.11 3.37
N ALA A 17 18.20 22.31 2.93
CA ALA A 17 19.18 22.60 1.91
C ALA A 17 20.25 23.54 2.47
N TRP A 18 21.48 23.42 1.99
CA TRP A 18 22.52 24.38 2.29
C TRP A 18 22.28 25.69 1.54
N GLU A 19 22.38 26.82 2.22
CA GLU A 19 22.37 28.13 1.58
C GLU A 19 23.72 28.34 0.88
N VAL A 20 23.70 28.19 -0.44
CA VAL A 20 24.91 28.21 -1.28
C VAL A 20 24.79 29.21 -2.42
N SER A 21 25.90 29.69 -2.89
CA SER A 21 26.02 30.42 -4.15
C SER A 21 26.70 29.54 -5.19
N VAL A 22 26.15 29.49 -6.38
CA VAL A 22 26.72 28.76 -7.50
C VAL A 22 27.45 29.72 -8.47
N GLY A 23 28.52 29.24 -9.10
CA GLY A 23 29.27 30.04 -10.07
C GLY A 23 28.46 30.30 -11.36
N GLU A 24 28.89 31.27 -12.14
CA GLU A 24 28.25 31.71 -13.40
C GLU A 24 28.11 30.60 -14.45
N THR A 25 29.00 29.59 -14.38
CA THR A 25 28.96 28.45 -15.30
C THR A 25 27.98 27.36 -14.91
N ALA A 26 27.42 27.44 -13.69
CA ALA A 26 26.44 26.46 -13.21
C ALA A 26 25.06 26.72 -13.81
N LYS A 27 24.41 25.67 -14.26
CA LYS A 27 23.05 25.75 -14.74
C LYS A 27 22.10 25.17 -13.70
N VAL A 28 21.32 26.02 -13.07
CA VAL A 28 20.36 25.65 -12.03
C VAL A 28 19.06 25.16 -12.66
N TYR A 29 18.55 24.05 -12.19
CA TYR A 29 17.31 23.39 -12.64
C TYR A 29 16.19 23.44 -11.63
N ALA A 30 16.52 23.50 -10.34
CA ALA A 30 15.56 23.62 -9.26
C ALA A 30 16.10 24.52 -8.15
N TRP A 31 15.20 25.25 -7.51
CA TRP A 31 15.48 26.11 -6.38
C TRP A 31 14.27 26.16 -5.44
N THR A 32 14.48 26.68 -4.24
CA THR A 32 13.39 26.93 -3.29
C THR A 32 12.45 27.99 -3.83
N ASP A 33 11.14 27.83 -3.54
CA ASP A 33 10.11 28.80 -3.96
C ASP A 33 9.88 29.86 -2.87
N ASP A 34 10.97 30.44 -2.38
CA ASP A 34 10.99 31.50 -1.40
C ASP A 34 11.79 32.71 -1.93
N GLU A 35 11.88 33.78 -1.13
CA GLU A 35 12.61 34.99 -1.51
C GLU A 35 14.12 34.73 -1.72
N LYS A 36 14.69 33.74 -1.04
CA LYS A 36 16.11 33.41 -1.13
C LYS A 36 16.48 32.68 -2.40
N LYS A 37 15.57 31.90 -2.97
CA LYS A 37 15.81 31.08 -4.17
C LYS A 37 17.09 30.26 -4.09
N VAL A 38 17.23 29.49 -3.03
CA VAL A 38 18.38 28.63 -2.81
C VAL A 38 18.45 27.56 -3.91
N PRO A 39 19.58 27.40 -4.61
CA PRO A 39 19.75 26.35 -5.61
C PRO A 39 19.66 24.96 -4.97
N LEU A 40 18.78 24.10 -5.54
CA LEU A 40 18.55 22.72 -5.08
C LEU A 40 19.14 21.69 -6.02
N ILE A 41 19.04 21.90 -7.33
CA ILE A 41 19.64 21.02 -8.34
C ILE A 41 20.34 21.88 -9.38
N TRP A 42 21.61 21.63 -9.62
CA TRP A 42 22.36 22.28 -10.69
C TRP A 42 23.38 21.37 -11.34
N GLU A 43 23.70 21.66 -12.58
CA GLU A 43 24.83 21.02 -13.28
C GLU A 43 25.98 22.02 -13.46
N ASN A 44 27.18 21.49 -13.50
CA ASN A 44 28.36 22.20 -13.90
C ASN A 44 29.33 21.26 -14.61
N SER A 45 30.27 21.83 -15.37
CA SER A 45 31.29 21.10 -16.09
C SER A 45 32.66 21.43 -15.53
N TYR A 46 33.49 20.42 -15.42
CA TYR A 46 34.91 20.58 -15.08
C TYR A 46 35.75 19.69 -15.98
N GLY A 47 36.63 20.27 -16.76
CA GLY A 47 37.40 19.55 -17.77
C GLY A 47 36.48 18.91 -18.80
N LYS A 48 36.53 17.58 -18.88
CA LYS A 48 35.67 16.77 -19.76
C LYS A 48 34.47 16.17 -19.00
N GLY A 49 34.39 16.42 -17.70
CA GLY A 49 33.35 15.84 -16.84
C GLY A 49 32.19 16.78 -16.64
N LYS A 50 31.02 16.21 -16.42
CA LYS A 50 29.80 16.88 -15.99
C LYS A 50 29.47 16.45 -14.57
N PHE A 51 29.06 17.37 -13.74
CA PHE A 51 28.63 17.15 -12.37
C PHE A 51 27.21 17.64 -12.21
N VAL A 52 26.39 16.86 -11.52
CA VAL A 52 25.07 17.29 -11.05
C VAL A 52 25.12 17.23 -9.53
N VAL A 53 24.65 18.28 -8.91
CA VAL A 53 24.61 18.40 -7.45
C VAL A 53 23.16 18.46 -7.00
N ASP A 54 22.82 17.64 -6.04
CA ASP A 54 21.57 17.65 -5.29
C ASP A 54 21.85 18.25 -3.92
N ASN A 55 21.31 19.47 -3.67
CA ASN A 55 21.48 20.22 -2.44
C ASN A 55 20.20 20.12 -1.58
N PHE A 56 19.82 18.90 -1.23
CA PHE A 56 18.68 18.63 -0.38
C PHE A 56 18.79 17.26 0.28
N GLY A 57 18.15 17.10 1.43
CA GLY A 57 18.10 15.85 2.18
C GLY A 57 16.83 15.03 1.95
N LEU A 58 16.11 15.24 0.85
CA LEU A 58 14.86 14.60 0.55
C LEU A 58 15.06 13.14 0.11
N CYS A 59 15.10 12.22 1.05
CA CYS A 59 15.31 10.80 0.77
C CYS A 59 14.05 9.94 0.92
N GLU A 60 12.92 10.57 1.17
CA GLU A 60 11.65 9.87 1.30
C GLU A 60 11.13 9.34 -0.03
N LYS A 61 10.26 8.37 0.04
CA LYS A 61 9.64 7.77 -1.15
C LYS A 61 8.94 8.79 -2.04
N ALA A 62 8.21 9.72 -1.44
CA ALA A 62 7.48 10.76 -2.17
C ALA A 62 8.42 11.71 -2.96
N THR A 63 9.64 11.89 -2.47
CA THR A 63 10.60 12.86 -3.02
C THR A 63 11.76 12.23 -3.80
N ARG A 64 11.97 10.92 -3.70
CA ARG A 64 13.08 10.24 -4.40
C ARG A 64 13.08 10.41 -5.93
N GLY A 65 11.93 10.76 -6.50
CA GLY A 65 11.83 11.09 -7.92
C GLY A 65 12.72 12.27 -8.34
N PHE A 66 13.10 13.14 -7.40
CA PHE A 66 14.06 14.22 -7.66
C PHE A 66 15.45 13.69 -8.01
N PHE A 67 15.90 12.62 -7.35
CA PHE A 67 17.20 11.98 -7.68
C PHE A 67 17.18 11.34 -9.07
N ALA A 68 16.07 10.71 -9.47
CA ALA A 68 15.93 10.20 -10.83
C ALA A 68 15.92 11.34 -11.85
N ALA A 69 15.30 12.47 -11.51
CA ALA A 69 15.26 13.65 -12.36
C ALA A 69 16.65 14.31 -12.49
N SER A 70 17.40 14.42 -11.40
CA SER A 70 18.78 14.96 -11.42
C SER A 70 19.72 14.02 -12.17
N TYR A 71 19.63 12.71 -11.93
CA TYR A 71 20.40 11.71 -12.65
C TYR A 71 20.19 11.78 -14.16
N SER A 72 18.99 12.11 -14.62
CA SER A 72 18.69 12.28 -16.05
C SER A 72 19.51 13.38 -16.74
N LEU A 73 20.13 14.29 -15.98
CA LEU A 73 20.98 15.34 -16.50
C LEU A 73 22.41 14.84 -16.84
N LEU A 74 22.81 13.70 -16.29
CA LEU A 74 24.12 13.09 -16.51
C LEU A 74 24.19 12.23 -17.78
N THR A 75 23.04 11.89 -18.36
CA THR A 75 22.94 10.97 -19.50
C THR A 75 22.28 11.65 -20.68
N ASP A 76 22.74 11.36 -21.90
CA ASP A 76 22.12 11.86 -23.12
C ASP A 76 20.78 11.16 -23.40
N VAL A 77 20.65 9.91 -22.98
CA VAL A 77 19.45 9.10 -23.10
C VAL A 77 19.18 8.39 -21.78
N MET A 78 17.96 8.51 -21.29
CA MET A 78 17.48 7.83 -20.11
C MET A 78 16.16 7.14 -20.36
N VAL A 79 16.07 5.87 -19.96
CA VAL A 79 14.83 5.09 -19.95
C VAL A 79 14.42 4.89 -18.49
N TYR A 80 13.20 5.25 -18.16
CA TYR A 80 12.65 5.10 -16.82
C TYR A 80 11.19 4.66 -16.91
N PRO A 81 10.72 3.85 -15.95
CA PRO A 81 9.32 3.49 -15.89
C PRO A 81 8.48 4.69 -15.43
N VAL A 82 7.31 4.86 -16.04
CA VAL A 82 6.30 5.80 -15.56
C VAL A 82 5.10 5.01 -15.11
N LEU A 83 4.88 5.00 -13.80
CA LEU A 83 3.67 4.46 -13.18
C LEU A 83 2.84 5.63 -12.70
N ASN A 84 1.68 5.82 -13.31
CA ASN A 84 0.71 6.82 -12.90
C ASN A 84 -0.60 6.08 -12.59
N GLY A 85 -0.58 5.37 -11.48
CA GLY A 85 -1.70 4.58 -11.01
C GLY A 85 -1.90 4.74 -9.51
N SER A 86 -3.15 4.63 -9.11
CA SER A 86 -3.56 4.56 -7.70
C SER A 86 -4.29 3.25 -7.49
N VAL A 87 -4.10 2.66 -6.33
CA VAL A 87 -4.83 1.46 -5.88
C VAL A 87 -5.61 1.83 -4.64
N PHE A 88 -6.87 1.41 -4.61
CA PHE A 88 -7.77 1.67 -3.51
C PHE A 88 -8.22 0.33 -2.93
N TYR A 89 -7.69 0.01 -1.75
CA TYR A 89 -8.06 -1.19 -1.02
C TYR A 89 -9.27 -0.89 -0.12
N LEU A 90 -10.21 -1.82 -0.09
CA LEU A 90 -11.25 -1.89 0.92
C LEU A 90 -10.87 -3.01 1.87
N ASP A 91 -10.16 -2.62 2.92
CA ASP A 91 -9.72 -3.55 3.95
C ASP A 91 -10.93 -4.15 4.70
N ASP A 92 -10.73 -5.32 5.30
CA ASP A 92 -11.78 -6.03 6.05
C ASP A 92 -13.05 -6.31 5.24
N PHE A 93 -12.90 -6.46 3.93
CA PHE A 93 -14.03 -6.67 3.02
C PHE A 93 -14.75 -8.01 3.29
N PRO A 94 -16.06 -8.08 3.25
CA PRO A 94 -17.05 -7.04 2.93
C PRO A 94 -17.54 -6.29 4.16
N SER A 95 -16.66 -5.94 5.05
CA SER A 95 -16.94 -5.27 6.31
C SER A 95 -18.31 -4.56 6.32
N PRO A 96 -18.88 -4.22 7.41
CA PRO A 96 -18.16 -3.64 8.51
C PRO A 96 -17.90 -4.63 9.61
N VAL A 97 -16.70 -4.50 10.12
CA VAL A 97 -16.53 -4.88 11.49
C VAL A 97 -17.26 -3.87 12.31
N PRO A 98 -18.26 -4.26 13.06
CA PRO A 98 -18.86 -3.35 14.01
C PRO A 98 -17.86 -3.16 15.17
N SER A 99 -16.96 -2.23 15.03
CA SER A 99 -16.23 -1.72 16.18
C SER A 99 -17.02 -0.58 16.77
N GLY A 100 -17.36 -0.71 18.03
CA GLY A 100 -18.17 0.28 18.74
C GLY A 100 -19.68 -0.03 18.76
N ASP A 101 -20.42 0.84 19.40
CA ASP A 101 -21.84 0.65 19.71
C ASP A 101 -22.81 1.24 18.66
N GLY A 102 -22.26 1.85 17.61
CA GLY A 102 -23.04 2.49 16.54
C GLY A 102 -23.87 3.69 17.01
N THR A 103 -23.57 4.27 18.18
CA THR A 103 -24.33 5.37 18.78
C THR A 103 -24.51 6.54 17.82
N TYR A 104 -23.45 6.96 17.15
CA TYR A 104 -23.51 8.09 16.22
C TYR A 104 -24.32 7.75 14.95
N ILE A 105 -24.17 6.54 14.42
CA ILE A 105 -24.96 6.07 13.27
C ILE A 105 -26.44 6.07 13.64
N LYS A 106 -26.78 5.53 14.80
CA LYS A 106 -28.16 5.51 15.25
C LYS A 106 -28.72 6.91 15.53
N ARG A 107 -27.93 7.82 16.09
CA ARG A 107 -28.33 9.22 16.32
C ARG A 107 -28.60 9.96 15.01
N ASP A 108 -27.72 9.84 14.04
CA ASP A 108 -27.71 10.70 12.85
C ASP A 108 -28.58 10.12 11.72
N TYR A 109 -28.67 8.79 11.63
CA TYR A 109 -29.37 8.10 10.55
C TYR A 109 -30.53 7.24 11.02
N GLY A 110 -30.66 6.95 12.31
CA GLY A 110 -31.68 6.06 12.84
C GLY A 110 -31.47 4.58 12.48
N LEU A 111 -30.30 4.22 11.97
CA LEU A 111 -29.96 2.90 11.45
C LEU A 111 -29.07 2.13 12.41
N SER A 112 -29.10 0.81 12.30
CA SER A 112 -28.02 -0.04 12.84
C SER A 112 -26.75 0.10 12.00
N ILE A 113 -25.61 -0.35 12.53
CA ILE A 113 -24.34 -0.35 11.78
C ILE A 113 -24.50 -1.12 10.47
N LYS A 114 -25.08 -2.31 10.51
CA LYS A 114 -25.30 -3.15 9.32
C LYS A 114 -26.17 -2.46 8.26
N GLU A 115 -27.27 -1.83 8.70
CA GLU A 115 -28.14 -1.09 7.79
C GLU A 115 -27.46 0.14 7.20
N PHE A 116 -26.68 0.88 8.00
CA PHE A 116 -25.94 2.03 7.53
C PHE A 116 -24.95 1.64 6.42
N TYR A 117 -24.15 0.59 6.64
CA TYR A 117 -23.21 0.14 5.65
C TYR A 117 -23.87 -0.34 4.36
N THR A 118 -24.99 -1.05 4.48
CA THR A 118 -25.70 -1.58 3.29
C THR A 118 -26.41 -0.47 2.52
N ASN A 119 -27.02 0.48 3.23
CA ASN A 119 -27.95 1.43 2.62
C ASN A 119 -27.37 2.82 2.37
N ILE A 120 -26.26 3.15 3.03
CA ILE A 120 -25.61 4.47 2.90
C ILE A 120 -24.18 4.30 2.42
N TRP A 121 -23.30 3.74 3.25
CA TRP A 121 -21.87 3.72 2.98
C TRP A 121 -21.51 2.99 1.67
N TRP A 122 -22.08 1.82 1.46
CA TRP A 122 -21.77 1.04 0.26
C TRP A 122 -22.28 1.70 -1.03
N PRO A 123 -23.52 2.18 -1.11
CA PRO A 123 -23.97 2.98 -2.25
C PRO A 123 -23.09 4.20 -2.53
N ASP A 124 -22.72 4.96 -1.50
CA ASP A 124 -21.85 6.12 -1.66
C ASP A 124 -20.47 5.73 -2.23
N MET A 125 -19.90 4.62 -1.76
CA MET A 125 -18.63 4.10 -2.29
C MET A 125 -18.75 3.70 -3.77
N LEU A 126 -19.87 3.10 -4.17
CA LEU A 126 -20.11 2.74 -5.56
C LEU A 126 -20.31 3.96 -6.45
N GLU A 127 -21.04 4.97 -5.97
CA GLU A 127 -21.24 6.24 -6.68
C GLU A 127 -19.91 6.98 -6.88
N LEU A 128 -19.07 7.06 -5.86
CA LEU A 128 -17.71 7.62 -5.96
C LEU A 128 -16.86 6.86 -6.97
N ALA A 129 -16.95 5.54 -6.98
CA ALA A 129 -16.22 4.72 -7.94
C ALA A 129 -16.64 5.01 -9.38
N GLU A 130 -17.92 5.16 -9.63
CA GLU A 130 -18.47 5.49 -10.94
C GLU A 130 -18.11 6.91 -11.38
N GLU A 131 -18.32 7.90 -10.51
CA GLU A 131 -18.02 9.30 -10.79
C GLU A 131 -16.55 9.57 -11.13
N HIS A 132 -15.65 8.92 -10.42
CA HIS A 132 -14.20 9.15 -10.56
C HIS A 132 -13.47 8.06 -11.34
N GLY A 133 -14.16 7.06 -11.86
CA GLY A 133 -13.55 5.95 -12.58
C GLY A 133 -12.64 5.08 -11.72
N VAL A 134 -12.85 5.05 -10.40
CA VAL A 134 -12.08 4.27 -9.44
C VAL A 134 -12.48 2.79 -9.53
N LYS A 135 -11.50 1.91 -9.39
CA LYS A 135 -11.70 0.48 -9.22
C LYS A 135 -11.17 0.07 -7.86
N TYR A 136 -12.04 -0.46 -7.03
CA TYR A 136 -11.66 -0.94 -5.70
C TYR A 136 -11.15 -2.37 -5.75
N THR A 137 -10.21 -2.66 -4.87
CA THR A 137 -9.82 -4.03 -4.53
C THR A 137 -10.38 -4.35 -3.14
N GLY A 138 -11.40 -5.18 -3.07
CA GLY A 138 -11.96 -5.65 -1.80
C GLY A 138 -11.13 -6.80 -1.25
N VAL A 139 -10.50 -6.61 -0.09
CA VAL A 139 -9.62 -7.64 0.47
C VAL A 139 -10.32 -8.36 1.62
N ILE A 140 -10.59 -9.64 1.37
CA ILE A 140 -11.44 -10.50 2.22
C ILE A 140 -10.72 -10.84 3.51
N ILE A 141 -11.44 -10.65 4.61
CA ILE A 141 -11.13 -11.24 5.90
C ILE A 141 -12.20 -12.28 6.24
N ASP A 142 -11.79 -13.44 6.72
CA ASP A 142 -12.74 -14.52 7.03
C ASP A 142 -13.48 -14.21 8.35
N ASN A 143 -12.73 -13.97 9.41
CA ASN A 143 -13.28 -13.67 10.73
C ASN A 143 -12.40 -12.68 11.51
N TYR A 144 -12.80 -12.35 12.75
CA TYR A 144 -12.07 -11.44 13.63
C TYR A 144 -11.69 -12.08 14.96
N GLU A 145 -11.67 -13.38 14.98
CA GLU A 145 -11.20 -14.13 16.14
C GLU A 145 -9.70 -13.92 16.31
N ASP A 146 -9.22 -14.12 17.51
CA ASP A 146 -7.80 -13.96 17.81
C ASP A 146 -7.07 -15.29 18.01
N ASP A 147 -7.66 -16.38 17.49
CA ASP A 147 -7.08 -17.70 17.53
C ASP A 147 -5.91 -17.83 16.54
N VAL A 148 -4.79 -18.28 17.04
CA VAL A 148 -3.54 -18.51 16.30
C VAL A 148 -3.04 -19.95 16.41
N SER A 149 -3.89 -20.86 16.92
CA SER A 149 -3.58 -22.29 17.05
C SER A 149 -3.58 -23.04 15.70
N GLY A 150 -4.30 -22.47 14.72
CA GLY A 150 -4.57 -23.11 13.43
C GLY A 150 -5.82 -24.00 13.46
N ASP A 151 -6.63 -23.87 14.49
CA ASP A 151 -7.99 -24.42 14.50
C ASP A 151 -8.88 -23.48 13.69
N VAL A 152 -9.22 -23.89 12.49
CA VAL A 152 -10.00 -23.07 11.57
C VAL A 152 -11.48 -23.33 11.74
N VAL A 153 -12.27 -22.27 11.70
CA VAL A 153 -13.73 -22.30 11.77
C VAL A 153 -14.28 -21.89 10.42
N GLU A 154 -15.30 -22.60 9.95
CA GLU A 154 -15.94 -22.27 8.69
C GLU A 154 -16.79 -21.00 8.83
N GLN A 155 -16.66 -20.09 7.86
CA GLN A 155 -17.45 -18.85 7.82
C GLN A 155 -18.91 -19.14 7.46
N GLU A 156 -19.83 -18.67 8.28
CA GLU A 156 -21.27 -18.91 8.11
C GLU A 156 -21.98 -17.81 7.30
N ASP A 157 -21.47 -16.57 7.28
CA ASP A 157 -22.14 -15.42 6.63
C ASP A 157 -21.81 -15.31 5.13
N VAL A 158 -21.96 -16.42 4.44
CA VAL A 158 -21.70 -16.57 3.00
C VAL A 158 -22.45 -15.55 2.15
N GLN A 159 -23.72 -15.30 2.50
CA GLN A 159 -24.58 -14.41 1.72
C GLN A 159 -24.07 -12.98 1.67
N ARG A 160 -23.50 -12.49 2.76
CA ARG A 160 -22.93 -11.14 2.83
C ARG A 160 -21.73 -11.02 1.90
N PHE A 161 -20.82 -11.97 1.95
CA PHE A 161 -19.64 -11.98 1.06
C PHE A 161 -20.06 -12.03 -0.41
N GLN A 162 -20.98 -12.90 -0.76
CA GLN A 162 -21.48 -13.00 -2.14
C GLN A 162 -22.17 -11.72 -2.61
N TYR A 163 -23.01 -11.12 -1.74
CA TYR A 163 -23.74 -9.91 -2.09
C TYR A 163 -22.79 -8.75 -2.44
N PHE A 164 -21.92 -8.37 -1.52
CA PHE A 164 -21.02 -7.25 -1.72
C PHE A 164 -19.92 -7.56 -2.74
N GLY A 165 -19.37 -8.77 -2.73
CA GLY A 165 -18.32 -9.16 -3.66
C GLY A 165 -18.80 -9.18 -5.11
N ASN A 166 -19.99 -9.69 -5.38
CA ASN A 166 -20.56 -9.66 -6.72
C ASN A 166 -20.85 -8.23 -7.20
N MET A 167 -21.31 -7.34 -6.32
CA MET A 167 -21.48 -5.92 -6.67
C MET A 167 -20.16 -5.28 -7.05
N LEU A 168 -19.10 -5.51 -6.27
CA LEU A 168 -17.76 -5.00 -6.53
C LEU A 168 -17.24 -5.49 -7.88
N LEU A 169 -17.31 -6.79 -8.13
CA LEU A 169 -16.87 -7.41 -9.38
C LEU A 169 -17.66 -6.90 -10.58
N HIS A 170 -18.97 -6.70 -10.41
CA HIS A 170 -19.83 -6.19 -11.48
C HIS A 170 -19.44 -4.76 -11.91
N GLN A 171 -18.94 -3.96 -10.99
CA GLN A 171 -18.41 -2.63 -11.31
C GLN A 171 -16.97 -2.64 -11.85
N GLY A 172 -16.41 -3.83 -12.06
CA GLY A 172 -15.03 -4.00 -12.57
C GLY A 172 -13.96 -3.77 -11.52
N GLY A 173 -14.29 -3.87 -10.24
CA GLY A 173 -13.34 -4.01 -9.15
C GLY A 173 -12.75 -5.42 -9.11
N GLU A 174 -11.87 -5.67 -8.15
CA GLU A 174 -11.28 -6.99 -7.93
C GLU A 174 -11.38 -7.41 -6.47
N LEU A 175 -11.16 -8.70 -6.20
CA LEU A 175 -11.09 -9.25 -4.87
C LEU A 175 -9.69 -9.79 -4.56
N GLY A 176 -9.31 -9.70 -3.30
CA GLY A 176 -8.08 -10.23 -2.76
C GLY A 176 -8.28 -10.75 -1.35
N TYR A 177 -7.18 -10.95 -0.64
CA TYR A 177 -7.16 -11.48 0.71
C TYR A 177 -6.53 -10.49 1.68
N HIS A 178 -7.11 -10.36 2.89
CA HIS A 178 -6.58 -9.53 3.96
C HIS A 178 -6.03 -10.37 5.13
N GLY A 179 -6.60 -11.51 5.38
CA GLY A 179 -6.19 -12.43 6.41
C GLY A 179 -7.33 -13.36 6.81
N TYR A 180 -6.99 -14.46 7.45
CA TYR A 180 -7.98 -15.36 8.01
C TYR A 180 -8.73 -14.68 9.17
N ASN A 181 -8.00 -14.12 10.12
CA ASN A 181 -8.55 -13.57 11.36
C ASN A 181 -7.90 -12.25 11.80
N HIS A 182 -7.49 -11.42 10.88
CA HIS A 182 -6.82 -10.15 11.13
C HIS A 182 -5.53 -10.24 11.98
N GLN A 183 -4.97 -11.45 12.16
CA GLN A 183 -3.67 -11.61 12.80
C GLN A 183 -2.57 -11.64 11.75
N PRO A 184 -1.54 -10.79 11.86
CA PRO A 184 -0.42 -10.77 10.94
C PRO A 184 0.28 -12.12 10.84
N LEU A 185 0.72 -12.48 9.65
CA LEU A 185 1.46 -13.72 9.43
C LEU A 185 2.87 -13.62 10.01
N SER A 186 3.00 -13.94 11.30
CA SER A 186 4.28 -13.88 12.02
C SER A 186 4.37 -14.96 13.11
N LEU A 187 5.55 -15.59 13.21
CA LEU A 187 5.91 -16.53 14.27
C LEU A 187 6.65 -15.87 15.42
N SER A 188 7.01 -14.61 15.30
CA SER A 188 7.69 -13.84 16.33
C SER A 188 6.87 -12.60 16.69
N ASN A 189 7.07 -12.13 17.91
CA ASN A 189 6.42 -10.90 18.35
C ASN A 189 6.89 -9.73 17.49
N VAL A 190 5.97 -9.06 16.82
CA VAL A 190 6.25 -7.84 16.09
C VAL A 190 6.22 -6.67 17.06
N ASP A 191 7.13 -5.72 16.93
CA ASP A 191 7.29 -4.56 17.84
C ASP A 191 6.05 -3.67 17.93
N TYR A 192 5.02 -3.94 17.16
CA TYR A 192 3.71 -3.32 17.25
C TYR A 192 2.85 -3.84 18.41
N ALA A 193 3.29 -4.85 19.14
CA ALA A 193 2.54 -5.45 20.26
C ALA A 193 2.20 -4.46 21.40
N ASN A 194 2.93 -3.36 21.52
CA ASN A 194 2.59 -2.28 22.45
C ASN A 194 1.54 -1.29 21.91
N ILE A 195 1.25 -1.34 20.62
CA ILE A 195 0.32 -0.43 19.94
C ILE A 195 -0.90 -1.22 19.43
N LEU A 196 -0.66 -2.43 18.93
CA LEU A 196 -1.68 -3.31 18.36
C LEU A 196 -1.66 -4.65 19.11
N PRO A 197 -2.81 -5.16 19.58
CA PRO A 197 -2.90 -6.36 20.40
C PRO A 197 -2.82 -7.65 19.58
N TYR A 198 -1.85 -7.76 18.67
CA TYR A 198 -1.70 -8.94 17.84
C TYR A 198 -1.04 -10.09 18.58
N LYS A 199 -1.46 -11.29 18.25
CA LYS A 199 -0.85 -12.54 18.69
C LYS A 199 0.12 -13.08 17.63
N THR A 200 1.07 -13.87 18.07
CA THR A 200 1.94 -14.65 17.18
C THR A 200 1.33 -16.01 16.93
N TRP A 201 1.41 -16.49 15.70
CA TRP A 201 0.97 -17.84 15.37
C TRP A 201 1.79 -18.88 16.12
N GLU A 202 1.13 -19.94 16.59
CA GLU A 202 1.79 -21.00 17.37
C GLU A 202 2.79 -21.80 16.55
N SER A 203 2.58 -21.90 15.24
CA SER A 203 3.47 -22.62 14.34
C SER A 203 3.29 -22.19 12.88
N TYR A 204 4.26 -22.52 12.05
CA TYR A 204 4.16 -22.38 10.60
C TYR A 204 2.94 -23.12 10.02
N ASP A 205 2.68 -24.33 10.53
CA ASP A 205 1.54 -25.15 10.08
C ASP A 205 0.19 -24.53 10.46
N ALA A 206 0.09 -23.92 11.65
CA ALA A 206 -1.09 -23.18 12.08
C ALA A 206 -1.38 -22.01 11.14
N MET A 207 -0.38 -21.18 10.90
CA MET A 207 -0.45 -20.05 9.98
C MET A 207 -0.82 -20.49 8.56
N LYS A 208 -0.22 -21.58 8.06
CA LYS A 208 -0.53 -22.15 6.74
C LYS A 208 -1.96 -22.68 6.64
N LYS A 209 -2.47 -23.36 7.68
CA LYS A 209 -3.86 -23.85 7.71
C LYS A 209 -4.85 -22.71 7.61
N ALA A 210 -4.65 -21.65 8.39
CA ALA A 210 -5.49 -20.46 8.36
C ALA A 210 -5.52 -19.82 6.97
N MET A 211 -4.38 -19.64 6.35
CA MET A 211 -4.30 -19.10 4.97
C MET A 211 -4.93 -20.05 3.95
N THR A 212 -4.79 -21.36 4.13
CA THR A 212 -5.43 -22.35 3.24
C THR A 212 -6.95 -22.24 3.31
N GLU A 213 -7.49 -22.07 4.51
CA GLU A 213 -8.94 -21.89 4.70
C GLU A 213 -9.43 -20.59 4.05
N LEU A 214 -8.76 -19.48 4.30
CA LEU A 214 -9.09 -18.20 3.67
C LEU A 214 -9.14 -18.31 2.13
N ILE A 215 -8.14 -18.95 1.54
CA ILE A 215 -8.05 -19.13 0.09
C ILE A 215 -9.14 -20.07 -0.41
N ARG A 216 -9.41 -21.18 0.32
CA ARG A 216 -10.52 -22.07 0.02
C ARG A 216 -11.84 -21.31 0.01
N PHE A 217 -12.10 -20.57 1.07
CA PHE A 217 -13.31 -19.76 1.22
C PHE A 217 -13.48 -18.78 0.06
N GLY A 218 -12.44 -18.01 -0.28
CA GLY A 218 -12.52 -17.06 -1.40
C GLY A 218 -12.81 -17.74 -2.74
N LYS A 219 -12.20 -18.90 -3.02
CA LYS A 219 -12.45 -19.68 -4.23
C LYS A 219 -13.87 -20.24 -4.31
N ASP A 220 -14.38 -20.71 -3.18
CA ASP A 220 -15.73 -21.25 -3.10
C ASP A 220 -16.79 -20.17 -3.26
N MET A 221 -16.54 -18.98 -2.70
CA MET A 221 -17.46 -17.83 -2.80
C MET A 221 -17.51 -17.23 -4.20
N PHE A 222 -16.38 -17.19 -4.89
CA PHE A 222 -16.24 -16.51 -6.17
C PHE A 222 -15.62 -17.42 -7.24
N PRO A 223 -16.32 -18.50 -7.61
CA PRO A 223 -15.79 -19.47 -8.56
C PRO A 223 -15.49 -18.82 -9.91
N GLY A 224 -14.30 -19.08 -10.41
CA GLY A 224 -13.82 -18.52 -11.68
C GLY A 224 -13.29 -17.08 -11.60
N THR A 225 -13.31 -16.46 -10.43
CA THR A 225 -12.66 -15.16 -10.17
C THR A 225 -11.25 -15.41 -9.68
N GLU A 226 -10.30 -14.65 -10.21
CA GLU A 226 -8.93 -14.69 -9.76
C GLU A 226 -8.74 -13.73 -8.56
N LEU A 227 -8.37 -14.29 -7.41
CA LEU A 227 -8.01 -13.55 -6.21
C LEU A 227 -6.49 -13.68 -6.02
N SER A 228 -5.73 -12.69 -6.49
CA SER A 228 -4.27 -12.78 -6.54
C SER A 228 -3.55 -11.72 -5.72
N VAL A 229 -4.29 -10.92 -4.97
CA VAL A 229 -3.77 -9.84 -4.13
C VAL A 229 -3.87 -10.24 -2.66
N TYR A 230 -2.81 -10.00 -1.91
CA TYR A 230 -2.80 -10.10 -0.45
C TYR A 230 -2.39 -8.77 0.16
N VAL A 231 -3.22 -8.23 1.03
CA VAL A 231 -2.93 -7.03 1.83
C VAL A 231 -2.77 -7.49 3.28
N PRO A 232 -1.59 -7.40 3.87
CA PRO A 232 -1.39 -7.84 5.25
C PRO A 232 -2.22 -7.02 6.25
N PRO A 233 -2.80 -7.64 7.28
CA PRO A 233 -3.45 -6.92 8.37
C PRO A 233 -2.53 -5.85 8.95
N SER A 234 -3.04 -4.61 9.06
CA SER A 234 -2.29 -3.42 9.49
C SER A 234 -0.93 -3.23 8.77
N ASN A 235 -0.77 -3.78 7.58
CA ASN A 235 0.46 -3.80 6.79
C ASN A 235 1.66 -4.49 7.48
N VAL A 236 1.37 -5.39 8.41
CA VAL A 236 2.38 -6.17 9.14
C VAL A 236 2.53 -7.53 8.49
N LEU A 237 3.74 -7.82 8.02
CA LEU A 237 4.09 -9.10 7.42
C LEU A 237 5.52 -9.45 7.78
N SER A 238 5.71 -10.57 8.44
CA SER A 238 7.06 -11.09 8.74
C SER A 238 7.72 -11.69 7.49
N ASP A 239 9.04 -11.88 7.57
CA ASP A 239 9.77 -12.56 6.51
C ASP A 239 9.27 -14.00 6.34
N GLU A 240 9.00 -14.72 7.44
CA GLU A 240 8.47 -16.06 7.41
C GLU A 240 7.07 -16.12 6.78
N GLY A 241 6.21 -15.16 7.11
CA GLY A 241 4.88 -15.04 6.50
C GLY A 241 4.95 -14.79 5.00
N ARG A 242 5.86 -13.90 4.57
CA ARG A 242 6.11 -13.62 3.17
C ARG A 242 6.64 -14.85 2.43
N GLU A 243 7.63 -15.54 2.99
CA GLU A 243 8.18 -16.76 2.40
C GLU A 243 7.12 -17.88 2.31
N MET A 244 6.25 -17.99 3.30
CA MET A 244 5.14 -18.93 3.26
C MET A 244 4.19 -18.61 2.10
N ILE A 245 3.78 -17.37 1.93
CA ILE A 245 2.89 -16.97 0.81
C ILE A 245 3.54 -17.36 -0.52
N VAL A 246 4.79 -16.99 -0.72
CA VAL A 246 5.51 -17.27 -1.97
C VAL A 246 5.59 -18.76 -2.29
N LYS A 247 5.86 -19.56 -1.27
CA LYS A 247 6.12 -20.99 -1.44
C LYS A 247 4.85 -21.82 -1.55
N GLU A 248 3.86 -21.52 -0.72
CA GLU A 248 2.70 -22.39 -0.53
C GLU A 248 1.45 -21.88 -1.28
N PHE A 249 1.40 -20.60 -1.66
CA PHE A 249 0.23 -19.96 -2.28
C PHE A 249 0.59 -19.21 -3.56
N PRO A 250 1.04 -19.92 -4.61
CA PRO A 250 1.53 -19.30 -5.84
C PRO A 250 0.43 -18.54 -6.63
N GLU A 251 -0.84 -18.71 -6.30
CA GLU A 251 -1.93 -17.90 -6.82
C GLU A 251 -1.88 -16.45 -6.33
N ILE A 252 -1.30 -16.17 -5.17
CA ILE A 252 -1.07 -14.81 -4.67
C ILE A 252 0.15 -14.24 -5.38
N ARG A 253 -0.09 -13.32 -6.30
CA ARG A 253 0.95 -12.71 -7.14
C ARG A 253 1.38 -11.33 -6.69
N THR A 254 0.58 -10.73 -5.82
CA THR A 254 0.80 -9.37 -5.34
C THR A 254 0.62 -9.33 -3.84
N ILE A 255 1.63 -8.84 -3.14
CA ILE A 255 1.54 -8.48 -1.73
C ILE A 255 1.60 -6.96 -1.64
N ALA A 256 0.53 -6.34 -1.18
CA ALA A 256 0.51 -4.91 -0.95
C ALA A 256 1.22 -4.57 0.35
N SER A 257 1.81 -3.40 0.41
CA SER A 257 2.35 -2.86 1.64
C SER A 257 2.27 -1.34 1.61
N ASN A 258 2.06 -0.71 2.74
CA ASN A 258 2.11 0.73 2.87
C ASN A 258 3.52 1.20 3.17
N TYR A 259 3.73 2.48 2.92
CA TYR A 259 4.90 3.18 3.38
C TYR A 259 4.50 4.09 4.52
N PHE A 260 5.30 4.07 5.54
CA PHE A 260 5.26 5.17 6.51
C PHE A 260 6.02 6.36 5.93
N VAL A 261 5.56 7.56 6.27
CA VAL A 261 6.32 8.79 6.03
C VAL A 261 7.69 8.62 6.69
N GLY A 262 8.76 8.86 5.94
CA GLY A 262 10.13 8.66 6.42
C GLY A 262 10.75 7.30 6.09
N ASP A 263 10.03 6.38 5.47
CA ASP A 263 10.64 5.14 4.97
C ASP A 263 11.67 5.42 3.89
N MET A 264 12.92 5.21 4.25
CA MET A 264 14.10 5.36 3.41
C MET A 264 14.37 4.13 2.53
N ALA A 265 13.35 3.42 2.10
CA ALA A 265 13.48 2.11 1.55
C ALA A 265 14.05 2.09 0.13
N TYR A 266 15.32 1.80 0.03
CA TYR A 266 16.01 1.38 -1.21
C TYR A 266 16.45 -0.10 -1.18
N THR A 267 15.87 -0.92 -0.34
CA THR A 267 16.18 -2.34 -0.35
C THR A 267 15.38 -3.05 -1.42
N GLN A 268 16.05 -3.47 -2.48
CA GLN A 268 15.48 -4.35 -3.47
C GLN A 268 15.67 -5.80 -3.02
N ALA A 269 14.57 -6.48 -2.72
CA ALA A 269 14.61 -7.92 -2.54
C ALA A 269 14.65 -8.58 -3.92
N VAL A 270 15.83 -8.90 -4.39
CA VAL A 270 16.10 -9.41 -5.76
C VAL A 270 15.46 -10.79 -6.02
N SER A 271 15.05 -11.49 -4.98
CA SER A 271 14.52 -12.86 -5.07
C SER A 271 13.03 -12.97 -5.34
N TYR A 272 12.31 -11.85 -5.45
CA TYR A 272 10.83 -11.85 -5.54
C TYR A 272 10.32 -11.03 -6.72
N THR A 273 10.84 -11.27 -7.89
CA THR A 273 10.52 -10.52 -9.11
C THR A 273 9.07 -10.60 -9.58
N HIS A 274 8.27 -11.48 -9.01
CA HIS A 274 6.88 -11.69 -9.38
C HIS A 274 5.87 -11.34 -8.29
N LEU A 275 6.36 -10.91 -7.10
CA LEU A 275 5.49 -10.54 -5.99
C LEU A 275 5.53 -9.07 -5.63
N THR A 276 6.31 -8.35 -6.30
CA THR A 276 6.43 -6.95 -6.00
C THR A 276 5.59 -6.16 -6.95
N LEU A 277 4.40 -5.90 -6.58
CA LEU A 277 4.18 -4.48 -6.64
C LEU A 277 5.10 -3.86 -5.63
N PRO A 278 5.85 -3.01 -6.12
CA PRO A 278 6.91 -2.32 -5.47
C PRO A 278 6.40 -1.30 -4.57
N THR A 279 5.83 -1.72 -3.66
CA THR A 279 5.82 -1.05 -2.49
C THR A 279 7.14 -1.01 -1.89
N LYS A 280 7.89 -1.76 -2.32
CA LYS A 280 9.21 -1.62 -2.33
C LYS A 280 9.73 -1.61 -3.67
N LEU A 281 9.20 -0.91 -4.46
CA LEU A 281 9.88 -0.41 -5.49
C LEU A 281 10.70 0.61 -5.12
N GLU A 282 10.96 0.30 -4.50
CA GLU A 282 11.70 0.30 -4.31
C GLU A 282 12.58 0.30 -5.35
#